data_ea33dc0245ad143631be2961ee3671b1
#
_entry.id   ea33dc0245ad143631be2961ee3671b1
#
_cell.length_a   1.000
_cell.length_b   1.000
_cell.length_c   1.000
_cell.angle_alpha   90.00
_cell.angle_beta   90.00
_cell.angle_gamma   90.00
#
_symmetry.space_group_name_H-M   'P 1'
#
loop_
_entity.id
_entity.type
_entity.pdbx_description
1 polymer ?
#
loop_
_entity_poly.entity_id
_entity_poly.type
_entity_poly.pdbx_seq_one_letter_code
_entity_poly.pdbx_strand_id
1 'polypeptide(L)'
;MTFNADRYSNMQYRRCGRTGLLLPAVSLGMWHNFGTYADHETCRAMMRTAFDLGITHFDLANNYGPEPGSAEERVGCILKEDFIGHRDELVISTKAGYRMWPGPYGEWGSKKYLVSSLDQSLKRLQLDYVDIFYSHRPDPSTPLEETIDTLDLIVRQGKALYAGVSSYRGAF
;
A
#
# COMPACT_ATOMS: atom_id res chain seq x y z
N MET A 1 -13.38 11.67 17.99
CA MET A 1 -14.44 11.85 16.95
C MET A 1 -14.76 10.50 16.37
N THR A 2 -16.03 10.12 16.30
CA THR A 2 -16.50 8.85 15.75
C THR A 2 -16.69 8.97 14.23
N PHE A 3 -16.39 7.90 13.49
CA PHE A 3 -16.69 7.81 12.06
C PHE A 3 -18.20 7.59 11.82
N ASN A 4 -18.66 7.91 10.61
CA ASN A 4 -20.04 7.69 10.20
C ASN A 4 -20.39 6.19 10.29
N ALA A 5 -21.45 5.86 11.06
CA ALA A 5 -21.91 4.48 11.21
C ALA A 5 -22.44 3.89 9.90
N ASP A 6 -23.04 4.71 9.04
CA ASP A 6 -23.64 4.31 7.76
C ASP A 6 -22.68 4.40 6.56
N ARG A 7 -21.36 4.55 6.80
CA ARG A 7 -20.33 4.76 5.76
C ARG A 7 -20.33 3.73 4.62
N TYR A 8 -20.79 2.53 4.91
CA TYR A 8 -20.81 1.45 3.90
C TYR A 8 -22.08 1.42 3.04
N SER A 9 -23.13 2.17 3.40
CA SER A 9 -24.47 2.05 2.80
C SER A 9 -24.53 2.50 1.34
N ASN A 10 -23.66 3.44 0.93
CA ASN A 10 -23.68 4.03 -0.41
C ASN A 10 -22.48 3.64 -1.28
N MET A 11 -21.51 2.92 -0.74
CA MET A 11 -20.34 2.48 -1.49
C MET A 11 -20.60 1.12 -2.15
N GLN A 12 -20.27 1.02 -3.44
CA GLN A 12 -20.27 -0.26 -4.13
C GLN A 12 -18.94 -0.97 -3.88
N TYR A 13 -19.01 -2.22 -3.42
CA TYR A 13 -17.85 -3.08 -3.26
C TYR A 13 -17.86 -4.18 -4.32
N ARG A 14 -16.70 -4.42 -4.92
CA ARG A 14 -16.52 -5.41 -6.00
C ARG A 14 -15.47 -6.43 -5.60
N ARG A 15 -15.77 -7.69 -5.91
CA ARG A 15 -14.81 -8.77 -5.68
C ARG A 15 -13.59 -8.61 -6.58
N CYS A 16 -12.41 -8.73 -5.98
CA CYS A 16 -11.13 -8.71 -6.70
C CYS A 16 -10.89 -10.08 -7.35
N GLY A 17 -11.32 -10.22 -8.59
CA GLY A 17 -11.24 -11.47 -9.34
C GLY A 17 -11.95 -12.64 -8.62
N ARG A 18 -11.19 -13.71 -8.34
CA ARG A 18 -11.68 -14.93 -7.66
C ARG A 18 -11.31 -14.97 -6.17
N THR A 19 -10.67 -13.95 -5.66
CA THR A 19 -10.28 -13.87 -4.25
C THR A 19 -11.47 -13.56 -3.35
N GLY A 20 -11.31 -13.67 -2.03
CA GLY A 20 -12.29 -13.23 -1.04
C GLY A 20 -12.32 -11.72 -0.82
N LEU A 21 -11.34 -10.97 -1.37
CA LEU A 21 -11.19 -9.55 -1.17
C LEU A 21 -12.27 -8.76 -1.92
N LEU A 22 -12.93 -7.85 -1.21
CA LEU A 22 -13.85 -6.87 -1.76
C LEU A 22 -13.19 -5.49 -1.73
N LEU A 23 -13.10 -4.84 -2.87
CA LEU A 23 -12.57 -3.49 -2.99
C LEU A 23 -13.69 -2.49 -3.26
N PRO A 24 -13.64 -1.28 -2.68
CA PRO A 24 -14.57 -0.21 -3.01
C PRO A 24 -14.41 0.18 -4.48
N ALA A 25 -15.47 0.69 -5.08
CA ALA A 25 -15.44 1.13 -6.48
C ALA A 25 -14.46 2.29 -6.73
N VAL A 26 -14.09 3.01 -5.67
CA VAL A 26 -13.11 4.11 -5.66
C VAL A 26 -12.09 3.84 -4.56
N SER A 27 -10.81 4.06 -4.86
CA SER A 27 -9.69 3.97 -3.90
C SER A 27 -9.06 5.35 -3.71
N LEU A 28 -8.52 5.62 -2.52
CA LEU A 28 -7.74 6.83 -2.28
C LEU A 28 -6.27 6.57 -2.61
N GLY A 29 -5.78 7.17 -3.71
CA GLY A 29 -4.37 7.14 -4.08
C GLY A 29 -3.56 8.19 -3.32
N MET A 30 -2.41 7.82 -2.79
CA MET A 30 -1.64 8.65 -1.88
C MET A 30 -0.26 9.02 -2.44
N TRP A 31 -0.17 9.36 -3.72
CA TRP A 31 1.11 9.67 -4.33
C TRP A 31 1.61 11.08 -3.98
N HIS A 32 1.09 12.13 -4.64
CA HIS A 32 1.63 13.49 -4.52
C HIS A 32 1.12 14.25 -3.30
N ASN A 33 -0.07 13.93 -2.81
CA ASN A 33 -0.79 14.74 -1.83
C ASN A 33 -0.53 14.32 -0.38
N PHE A 34 0.35 13.33 -0.14
CA PHE A 34 0.64 12.80 1.19
C PHE A 34 2.12 12.87 1.58
N GLY A 35 2.97 13.47 0.74
CA GLY A 35 4.41 13.55 0.98
C GLY A 35 4.83 14.63 1.97
N THR A 36 6.13 14.90 2.00
CA THR A 36 6.80 15.82 2.96
C THR A 36 6.16 17.22 3.00
N TYR A 37 5.75 17.75 1.83
CA TYR A 37 5.22 19.11 1.72
C TYR A 37 3.70 19.21 1.91
N ALA A 38 3.03 18.09 2.11
CA ALA A 38 1.60 18.09 2.37
C ALA A 38 1.31 18.48 3.81
N ASP A 39 0.27 19.25 4.03
CA ASP A 39 -0.20 19.59 5.37
C ASP A 39 -0.80 18.37 6.04
N HIS A 40 -0.40 18.10 7.29
CA HIS A 40 -0.83 16.91 8.03
C HIS A 40 -2.35 16.87 8.26
N GLU A 41 -2.93 17.99 8.69
CA GLU A 41 -4.37 18.05 8.97
C GLU A 41 -5.22 17.92 7.70
N THR A 42 -4.72 18.41 6.57
CA THR A 42 -5.36 18.21 5.27
C THR A 42 -5.33 16.73 4.86
N CYS A 43 -4.20 16.06 4.99
CA CYS A 43 -4.07 14.61 4.72
C CYS A 43 -5.00 13.80 5.63
N ARG A 44 -5.02 14.13 6.90
CA ARG A 44 -5.87 13.51 7.92
C ARG A 44 -7.36 13.68 7.59
N ALA A 45 -7.76 14.91 7.22
CA ALA A 45 -9.14 15.19 6.82
C ALA A 45 -9.54 14.41 5.55
N MET A 46 -8.65 14.30 4.56
CA MET A 46 -8.90 13.50 3.34
C MET A 46 -9.10 12.02 3.68
N MET A 47 -8.24 11.42 4.51
CA MET A 47 -8.38 10.01 4.90
C MET A 47 -9.67 9.76 5.68
N ARG A 48 -10.01 10.64 6.62
CA ARG A 48 -11.25 10.55 7.40
C ARG A 48 -12.49 10.67 6.51
N THR A 49 -12.51 11.67 5.63
CA THR A 49 -13.61 11.87 4.69
C THR A 49 -13.77 10.68 3.74
N ALA A 50 -12.65 10.15 3.22
CA ALA A 50 -12.68 8.97 2.37
C ALA A 50 -13.30 7.77 3.11
N PHE A 51 -12.89 7.51 4.34
CA PHE A 51 -13.42 6.41 5.13
C PHE A 51 -14.90 6.62 5.49
N ASP A 52 -15.30 7.83 5.85
CA ASP A 52 -16.71 8.18 6.10
C ASP A 52 -17.62 8.04 4.88
N LEU A 53 -17.04 8.04 3.68
CA LEU A 53 -17.72 7.76 2.41
C LEU A 53 -17.65 6.27 1.99
N GLY A 54 -17.07 5.40 2.80
CA GLY A 54 -16.91 3.98 2.52
C GLY A 54 -15.72 3.63 1.63
N ILE A 55 -14.80 4.57 1.38
CA ILE A 55 -13.54 4.30 0.69
C ILE A 55 -12.59 3.63 1.69
N THR A 56 -12.54 2.31 1.66
CA THR A 56 -11.74 1.52 2.59
C THR A 56 -10.35 1.19 2.06
N HIS A 57 -10.08 1.39 0.76
CA HIS A 57 -8.80 1.09 0.13
C HIS A 57 -7.94 2.34 0.00
N PHE A 58 -6.77 2.32 0.67
CA PHE A 58 -5.73 3.34 0.62
C PHE A 58 -4.51 2.78 -0.11
N ASP A 59 -4.19 3.38 -1.26
CA ASP A 59 -3.17 2.88 -2.18
C ASP A 59 -1.89 3.69 -2.13
N LEU A 60 -0.81 3.06 -1.65
CA LEU A 60 0.52 3.63 -1.50
C LEU A 60 1.56 2.94 -2.38
N ALA A 61 2.78 3.42 -2.29
CA ALA A 61 4.02 2.75 -2.68
C ALA A 61 5.18 3.29 -1.84
N ASN A 62 6.24 2.49 -1.70
CA ASN A 62 7.41 2.87 -0.90
C ASN A 62 8.08 4.17 -1.37
N ASN A 63 8.00 4.47 -2.68
CA ASN A 63 8.58 5.68 -3.28
C ASN A 63 7.62 6.87 -3.37
N TYR A 64 6.38 6.75 -2.85
CA TYR A 64 5.40 7.84 -2.93
C TYR A 64 5.68 8.99 -1.97
N GLY A 65 5.19 10.18 -2.39
CA GLY A 65 5.46 11.48 -1.80
C GLY A 65 6.69 12.12 -2.44
N PRO A 66 6.77 13.45 -2.59
CA PRO A 66 8.05 14.11 -2.68
C PRO A 66 8.82 13.82 -1.40
N GLU A 67 10.01 13.29 -1.51
CA GLU A 67 10.81 12.45 -0.64
C GLU A 67 10.25 11.03 -0.58
N PRO A 68 10.94 10.04 -1.23
CA PRO A 68 10.51 8.64 -1.18
C PRO A 68 10.33 8.13 0.25
N GLY A 69 9.16 7.54 0.53
CA GLY A 69 8.80 7.04 1.85
C GLY A 69 7.93 7.98 2.68
N SER A 70 7.93 9.28 2.38
CA SER A 70 7.23 10.27 3.19
C SER A 70 5.71 10.12 3.19
N ALA A 71 5.12 9.60 2.11
CA ALA A 71 3.69 9.29 2.08
C ALA A 71 3.34 8.17 3.06
N GLU A 72 4.13 7.10 3.11
CA GLU A 72 3.92 6.01 4.07
C GLU A 72 4.11 6.49 5.53
N GLU A 73 5.11 7.33 5.79
CA GLU A 73 5.33 7.91 7.13
C GLU A 73 4.13 8.75 7.58
N ARG A 74 3.62 9.61 6.70
CA ARG A 74 2.45 10.46 6.98
C ARG A 74 1.22 9.61 7.26
N VAL A 75 0.95 8.65 6.39
CA VAL A 75 -0.20 7.75 6.53
C VAL A 75 -0.09 6.91 7.79
N GLY A 76 1.11 6.41 8.12
CA GLY A 76 1.36 5.67 9.36
C GLY A 76 1.02 6.47 10.62
N CYS A 77 1.40 7.77 10.66
CA CYS A 77 1.00 8.66 11.75
C CYS A 77 -0.53 8.80 11.86
N ILE A 78 -1.20 9.06 10.74
CA ILE A 78 -2.66 9.24 10.71
C ILE A 78 -3.40 7.94 11.09
N LEU A 79 -2.93 6.78 10.60
CA LEU A 79 -3.50 5.48 10.98
C LEU A 79 -3.44 5.27 12.50
N LYS A 80 -2.34 5.63 13.13
CA LYS A 80 -2.17 5.55 14.57
C LYS A 80 -3.01 6.56 15.34
N GLU A 81 -3.22 7.74 14.80
CA GLU A 81 -4.01 8.80 15.44
C GLU A 81 -5.52 8.50 15.42
N ASP A 82 -6.04 8.10 14.25
CA ASP A 82 -7.48 8.07 14.02
C ASP A 82 -8.05 6.66 13.74
N PHE A 83 -7.24 5.68 13.32
CA PHE A 83 -7.72 4.41 12.78
C PHE A 83 -7.34 3.16 13.61
N ILE A 84 -6.82 3.34 14.82
CA ILE A 84 -6.38 2.22 15.70
C ILE A 84 -7.47 1.14 15.84
N GLY A 85 -8.73 1.51 16.01
CA GLY A 85 -9.85 0.58 16.16
C GLY A 85 -10.48 0.12 14.84
N HIS A 86 -9.92 0.53 13.69
CA HIS A 86 -10.51 0.34 12.36
C HIS A 86 -9.57 -0.34 11.37
N ARG A 87 -8.40 -0.85 11.83
CA ARG A 87 -7.42 -1.49 10.94
C ARG A 87 -8.04 -2.62 10.10
N ASP A 88 -8.90 -3.44 10.71
CA ASP A 88 -9.53 -4.59 10.06
C ASP A 88 -10.63 -4.19 9.06
N GLU A 89 -11.05 -2.93 9.07
CA GLU A 89 -12.00 -2.38 8.11
C GLU A 89 -11.30 -1.75 6.88
N LEU A 90 -9.96 -1.63 6.91
CA LEU A 90 -9.16 -1.00 5.87
C LEU A 90 -8.45 -2.03 5.00
N VAL A 91 -8.29 -1.70 3.73
CA VAL A 91 -7.36 -2.35 2.80
C VAL A 91 -6.21 -1.39 2.55
N ILE A 92 -5.04 -1.68 3.09
CA ILE A 92 -3.82 -0.88 2.88
C ILE A 92 -2.95 -1.61 1.88
N SER A 93 -2.66 -0.96 0.75
CA SER A 93 -1.74 -1.48 -0.24
C SER A 93 -0.47 -0.65 -0.34
N THR A 94 0.66 -1.33 -0.55
CA THR A 94 1.92 -0.65 -0.91
C THR A 94 2.68 -1.45 -1.96
N LYS A 95 3.71 -0.85 -2.54
CA LYS A 95 4.43 -1.36 -3.71
C LYS A 95 5.92 -1.10 -3.57
N ALA A 96 6.75 -1.96 -4.17
CA ALA A 96 8.19 -1.73 -4.31
C ALA A 96 8.68 -2.07 -5.72
N GLY A 97 9.60 -1.28 -6.25
CA GLY A 97 10.15 -1.45 -7.61
C GLY A 97 10.98 -0.26 -8.09
N TYR A 98 10.76 0.91 -7.51
CA TYR A 98 11.52 2.12 -7.81
C TYR A 98 12.62 2.36 -6.78
N ARG A 99 13.60 3.19 -7.14
CA ARG A 99 14.79 3.43 -6.32
C ARG A 99 14.45 4.08 -4.98
N MET A 100 14.92 3.45 -3.90
CA MET A 100 14.75 3.92 -2.53
C MET A 100 16.07 4.27 -1.84
N TRP A 101 17.18 3.62 -2.23
CA TRP A 101 18.53 3.89 -1.69
C TRP A 101 19.59 3.65 -2.75
N PRO A 102 20.80 4.18 -2.58
CA PRO A 102 21.89 3.97 -3.53
C PRO A 102 22.46 2.54 -3.45
N GLY A 103 23.14 2.16 -4.53
CA GLY A 103 23.82 0.86 -4.63
C GLY A 103 22.98 -0.21 -5.33
N PRO A 104 23.49 -1.45 -5.42
CA PRO A 104 22.94 -2.48 -6.31
C PRO A 104 21.65 -3.14 -5.80
N TYR A 105 21.24 -2.85 -4.56
CA TYR A 105 20.10 -3.50 -3.91
C TYR A 105 18.96 -2.52 -3.58
N GLY A 106 19.02 -1.30 -4.09
CA GLY A 106 18.07 -0.23 -3.73
C GLY A 106 16.91 -0.03 -4.69
N GLU A 107 16.71 -0.93 -5.66
CA GLU A 107 15.75 -0.78 -6.76
C GLU A 107 15.39 -2.14 -7.37
N TRP A 108 14.33 -2.18 -8.18
CA TRP A 108 13.86 -3.28 -9.02
C TRP A 108 13.12 -4.42 -8.29
N GLY A 109 13.25 -5.67 -8.77
CA GLY A 109 12.39 -6.79 -8.40
C GLY A 109 13.07 -7.94 -7.65
N SER A 110 14.36 -7.80 -7.29
CA SER A 110 15.08 -8.88 -6.60
C SER A 110 14.47 -9.19 -5.23
N LYS A 111 14.60 -10.44 -4.81
CA LYS A 111 14.17 -10.89 -3.47
C LYS A 111 14.72 -10.03 -2.36
N LYS A 112 16.03 -9.68 -2.45
CA LYS A 112 16.67 -8.84 -1.45
C LYS A 112 16.02 -7.45 -1.36
N TYR A 113 15.70 -6.84 -2.50
CA TYR A 113 15.09 -5.52 -2.54
C TYR A 113 13.64 -5.55 -2.05
N LEU A 114 12.82 -6.48 -2.55
CA LEU A 114 11.39 -6.55 -2.21
C LEU A 114 11.16 -6.81 -0.72
N VAL A 115 11.89 -7.76 -0.12
CA VAL A 115 11.77 -8.05 1.33
C VAL A 115 12.22 -6.86 2.16
N SER A 116 13.39 -6.28 1.86
CA SER A 116 13.89 -5.11 2.59
C SER A 116 12.97 -3.90 2.45
N SER A 117 12.39 -3.69 1.25
CA SER A 117 11.45 -2.60 0.99
C SER A 117 10.16 -2.75 1.80
N LEU A 118 9.58 -3.95 1.83
CA LEU A 118 8.37 -4.18 2.63
C LEU A 118 8.64 -3.99 4.13
N ASP A 119 9.76 -4.48 4.65
CA ASP A 119 10.14 -4.29 6.05
C ASP A 119 10.27 -2.80 6.42
N GLN A 120 10.81 -2.00 5.50
CA GLN A 120 10.88 -0.54 5.68
C GLN A 120 9.50 0.12 5.56
N SER A 121 8.66 -0.32 4.62
CA SER A 121 7.30 0.18 4.46
C SER A 121 6.45 -0.08 5.70
N LEU A 122 6.50 -1.29 6.26
CA LEU A 122 5.80 -1.63 7.49
C LEU A 122 6.22 -0.74 8.67
N LYS A 123 7.52 -0.43 8.78
CA LYS A 123 8.02 0.51 9.81
C LYS A 123 7.47 1.92 9.62
N ARG A 124 7.46 2.46 8.38
CA ARG A 124 6.92 3.79 8.07
C ARG A 124 5.42 3.85 8.32
N LEU A 125 4.69 2.82 7.88
CA LEU A 125 3.24 2.69 8.08
C LEU A 125 2.85 2.39 9.54
N GLN A 126 3.79 1.97 10.38
CA GLN A 126 3.55 1.53 11.76
C GLN A 126 2.53 0.37 11.83
N LEU A 127 2.64 -0.57 10.89
CA LEU A 127 1.78 -1.74 10.74
C LEU A 127 2.59 -3.03 10.81
N ASP A 128 1.96 -4.10 11.27
CA ASP A 128 2.52 -5.45 11.28
C ASP A 128 2.42 -6.12 9.91
N TYR A 129 1.40 -5.75 9.11
CA TYR A 129 1.17 -6.26 7.76
C TYR A 129 0.45 -5.21 6.89
N VAL A 130 0.57 -5.37 5.57
CA VAL A 130 -0.30 -4.70 4.59
C VAL A 130 -1.29 -5.71 4.00
N ASP A 131 -2.42 -5.23 3.48
CA ASP A 131 -3.39 -6.12 2.85
C ASP A 131 -2.91 -6.59 1.48
N ILE A 132 -2.33 -5.68 0.69
CA ILE A 132 -1.80 -6.02 -0.64
C ILE A 132 -0.38 -5.46 -0.78
N PHE A 133 0.54 -6.33 -1.20
CA PHE A 133 1.89 -5.90 -1.60
C PHE A 133 2.12 -6.14 -3.09
N TYR A 134 2.55 -5.10 -3.81
CA TYR A 134 2.77 -5.16 -5.25
C TYR A 134 4.25 -5.15 -5.63
N SER A 135 4.62 -5.98 -6.62
CA SER A 135 5.75 -5.64 -7.50
C SER A 135 5.32 -4.46 -8.37
N HIS A 136 5.95 -3.30 -8.18
CA HIS A 136 5.49 -2.02 -8.74
C HIS A 136 5.68 -1.93 -10.26
N ARG A 137 6.70 -2.63 -10.78
CA ARG A 137 7.01 -2.74 -12.21
C ARG A 137 7.84 -3.99 -12.49
N PRO A 138 7.82 -4.51 -13.73
CA PRO A 138 8.69 -5.62 -14.10
C PRO A 138 10.17 -5.22 -14.03
N ASP A 139 11.01 -6.12 -13.52
CA ASP A 139 12.47 -5.98 -13.54
C ASP A 139 13.02 -6.70 -14.77
N PRO A 140 13.71 -6.00 -15.70
CA PRO A 140 14.22 -6.62 -16.90
C PRO A 140 15.44 -7.54 -16.65
N SER A 141 16.02 -7.48 -15.45
CA SER A 141 17.29 -8.16 -15.12
C SER A 141 17.15 -9.27 -14.10
N THR A 142 16.06 -9.28 -13.33
CA THR A 142 15.77 -10.35 -12.36
C THR A 142 14.82 -11.37 -13.00
N PRO A 143 15.10 -12.68 -12.90
CA PRO A 143 14.14 -13.69 -13.34
C PRO A 143 12.77 -13.49 -12.70
N LEU A 144 11.70 -13.58 -13.51
CA LEU A 144 10.34 -13.36 -13.04
C LEU A 144 9.97 -14.32 -11.88
N GLU A 145 10.49 -15.54 -11.95
CA GLU A 145 10.31 -16.57 -10.92
C GLU A 145 10.81 -16.10 -9.55
N GLU A 146 11.97 -15.42 -9.48
CA GLU A 146 12.49 -14.88 -8.21
C GLU A 146 11.55 -13.83 -7.64
N THR A 147 11.02 -12.95 -8.48
CA THR A 147 10.05 -11.93 -8.05
C THR A 147 8.76 -12.57 -7.53
N ILE A 148 8.20 -13.52 -8.27
CA ILE A 148 6.95 -14.20 -7.89
C ILE A 148 7.13 -15.06 -6.63
N ASP A 149 8.20 -15.84 -6.54
CA ASP A 149 8.53 -16.62 -5.34
C ASP A 149 8.72 -15.73 -4.11
N THR A 150 9.24 -14.52 -4.32
CA THR A 150 9.39 -13.54 -3.24
C THR A 150 8.03 -13.00 -2.77
N LEU A 151 7.12 -12.70 -3.68
CA LEU A 151 5.76 -12.28 -3.33
C LEU A 151 5.02 -13.38 -2.55
N ASP A 152 5.13 -14.64 -2.98
CA ASP A 152 4.57 -15.79 -2.27
C ASP A 152 5.20 -15.97 -0.87
N LEU A 153 6.53 -15.82 -0.75
CA LEU A 153 7.21 -15.85 0.55
C LEU A 153 6.69 -14.78 1.50
N ILE A 154 6.50 -13.55 1.01
CA ILE A 154 5.98 -12.42 1.79
C ILE A 154 4.58 -12.72 2.33
N VAL A 155 3.71 -13.30 1.50
CA VAL A 155 2.36 -13.71 1.91
C VAL A 155 2.44 -14.83 2.97
N ARG A 156 3.28 -15.85 2.76
CA ARG A 156 3.48 -16.93 3.75
C ARG A 156 4.05 -16.44 5.08
N GLN A 157 4.83 -15.38 5.08
CA GLN A 157 5.33 -14.72 6.30
C GLN A 157 4.27 -13.89 7.02
N GLY A 158 3.10 -13.68 6.44
CA GLY A 158 2.05 -12.85 7.00
C GLY A 158 2.32 -11.35 6.95
N LYS A 159 3.33 -10.91 6.18
CA LYS A 159 3.65 -9.48 6.01
C LYS A 159 2.75 -8.80 4.98
N ALA A 160 2.11 -9.56 4.11
CA ALA A 160 1.02 -9.15 3.24
C ALA A 160 -0.03 -10.27 3.18
N LEU A 161 -1.31 -9.90 3.04
CA LEU A 161 -2.39 -10.90 2.89
C LEU A 161 -2.54 -11.34 1.44
N TYR A 162 -2.30 -10.43 0.51
CA TYR A 162 -2.38 -10.66 -0.94
C TYR A 162 -1.16 -10.08 -1.64
N ALA A 163 -0.80 -10.69 -2.76
CA ALA A 163 0.23 -10.20 -3.66
C ALA A 163 -0.39 -9.68 -4.96
N GLY A 164 0.27 -8.68 -5.57
CA GLY A 164 -0.15 -8.12 -6.85
C GLY A 164 1.04 -7.71 -7.71
N VAL A 165 0.73 -7.38 -8.96
CA VAL A 165 1.70 -6.82 -9.91
C VAL A 165 1.13 -5.53 -10.50
N SER A 166 2.00 -4.56 -10.77
CA SER A 166 1.66 -3.27 -11.34
C SER A 166 2.52 -3.00 -12.56
N SER A 167 1.98 -2.32 -13.56
CA SER A 167 2.69 -1.96 -14.80
C SER A 167 3.19 -3.15 -15.64
N TYR A 168 2.80 -4.37 -15.32
CA TYR A 168 3.05 -5.55 -16.15
C TYR A 168 2.11 -5.53 -17.35
N ARG A 169 2.66 -5.74 -18.56
CA ARG A 169 1.88 -5.87 -19.79
C ARG A 169 1.53 -7.32 -20.03
N GLY A 170 0.40 -7.59 -20.72
CA GLY A 170 -0.09 -8.95 -20.96
C GLY A 170 0.81 -9.86 -21.82
N ALA A 171 2.03 -9.42 -22.12
CA ALA A 171 3.07 -10.21 -22.78
C ALA A 171 4.17 -10.69 -21.83
N PHE A 172 4.00 -10.50 -20.53
CA PHE A 172 4.89 -11.02 -19.48
C PHE A 172 4.21 -12.16 -18.76
#